data_20fd0d870e65cbeb817f4ce16f0bc4ef
#
_entry.id   20fd0d870e65cbeb817f4ce16f0bc4ef
#
_cell.length_a   1.000
_cell.length_b   1.000
_cell.length_c   1.000
_cell.angle_alpha   90.00
_cell.angle_beta   90.00
_cell.angle_gamma   90.00
#
_symmetry.space_group_name_H-M   'P 1'
#
loop_
_entity.id
_entity.type
_entity.pdbx_description
1 polymer ?
#
loop_
_entity_poly.entity_id
_entity_poly.type
_entity_poly.pdbx_seq_one_letter_code
_entity_poly.pdbx_strand_id
1 'polypeptide(L)'
;MSFRQDAAHLQKLANNAFCQTGTLVALADSGTPDPDKLQKALEQAAAQFESAALEVRKLCERYSTGTGGYGSRPVLPHMEIAGSVELLGYNWLHITLNTLLPHCRFQPPEWLSDTIRRLLDEYEAQGCKLPFFNRALLVIDEFTGIQGRHIFDQDNKGWKAVSNAIKGRLIPDDDQHTLGLALLSAESELDACHITLLDLSDAADFFAFHSGDYEVKHFYSGGWS
;
A
#
# COMPACT_ATOMS: atom_id res chain seq x y z
N MET A 1 -26.11 2.72 -11.68
CA MET A 1 -25.58 3.31 -12.92
C MET A 1 -25.69 2.27 -14.03
N SER A 2 -25.85 2.67 -15.29
CA SER A 2 -25.87 1.73 -16.42
C SER A 2 -24.44 1.48 -16.89
N PHE A 3 -24.19 0.31 -17.50
CA PHE A 3 -22.88 -0.01 -18.12
C PHE A 3 -22.37 1.11 -19.04
N ARG A 4 -23.27 1.78 -19.77
CA ARG A 4 -22.91 2.91 -20.64
C ARG A 4 -22.34 4.09 -19.85
N GLN A 5 -22.89 4.39 -18.66
CA GLN A 5 -22.39 5.48 -17.81
C GLN A 5 -21.04 5.12 -17.20
N ASP A 6 -20.89 3.88 -16.75
CA ASP A 6 -19.64 3.38 -16.19
C ASP A 6 -18.53 3.36 -17.25
N ALA A 7 -18.83 2.88 -18.45
CA ALA A 7 -17.88 2.90 -19.57
C ALA A 7 -17.47 4.32 -19.98
N ALA A 8 -18.42 5.28 -19.97
CA ALA A 8 -18.12 6.68 -20.26
C ALA A 8 -17.23 7.30 -19.16
N HIS A 9 -17.46 6.93 -17.90
CA HIS A 9 -16.61 7.35 -16.79
C HIS A 9 -15.19 6.82 -16.94
N LEU A 10 -15.04 5.51 -17.20
CA LEU A 10 -13.74 4.89 -17.46
C LEU A 10 -13.01 5.56 -18.63
N GLN A 11 -13.72 5.83 -19.73
CA GLN A 11 -13.13 6.51 -20.89
C GLN A 11 -12.57 7.89 -20.50
N LYS A 12 -13.29 8.64 -19.65
CA LYS A 12 -12.82 9.94 -19.15
C LYS A 12 -11.52 9.79 -18.32
N LEU A 13 -11.46 8.80 -17.43
CA LEU A 13 -10.26 8.52 -16.64
C LEU A 13 -9.08 8.16 -17.53
N ALA A 14 -9.27 7.26 -18.49
CA ALA A 14 -8.24 6.85 -19.45
C ALA A 14 -7.73 8.04 -20.29
N ASN A 15 -8.62 8.91 -20.75
CA ASN A 15 -8.24 10.12 -21.48
C ASN A 15 -7.42 11.08 -20.60
N ASN A 16 -7.81 11.26 -19.34
CA ASN A 16 -7.04 12.08 -18.39
C ASN A 16 -5.62 11.52 -18.20
N ALA A 17 -5.49 10.22 -17.98
CA ALA A 17 -4.21 9.55 -17.85
C ALA A 17 -3.35 9.74 -19.12
N PHE A 18 -3.95 9.58 -20.30
CA PHE A 18 -3.26 9.82 -21.58
C PHE A 18 -2.80 11.28 -21.72
N CYS A 19 -3.62 12.26 -21.35
CA CYS A 19 -3.24 13.67 -21.38
C CYS A 19 -2.01 13.97 -20.49
N GLN A 20 -1.88 13.29 -19.36
CA GLN A 20 -0.70 13.45 -18.49
C GLN A 20 0.59 12.97 -19.15
N THR A 21 0.54 11.95 -20.02
CA THR A 21 1.73 11.54 -20.79
C THR A 21 2.19 12.64 -21.73
N GLY A 22 1.28 13.42 -22.31
CA GLY A 22 1.61 14.61 -23.11
C GLY A 22 2.39 15.66 -22.31
N THR A 23 2.02 15.86 -21.04
CA THR A 23 2.78 16.75 -20.14
C THR A 23 4.19 16.26 -19.90
N LEU A 24 4.40 14.95 -19.72
CA LEU A 24 5.72 14.35 -19.57
C LEU A 24 6.58 14.53 -20.82
N VAL A 25 5.98 14.32 -22.01
CA VAL A 25 6.68 14.55 -23.30
C VAL A 25 7.09 16.02 -23.43
N ALA A 26 6.18 16.96 -23.14
CA ALA A 26 6.49 18.39 -23.20
C ALA A 26 7.61 18.80 -22.21
N LEU A 27 7.67 18.17 -21.03
CA LEU A 27 8.77 18.38 -20.09
C LEU A 27 10.09 17.81 -20.62
N ALA A 28 10.07 16.65 -21.25
CA ALA A 28 11.26 16.06 -21.87
C ALA A 28 11.82 16.93 -23.02
N ASP A 29 10.93 17.51 -23.84
CA ASP A 29 11.30 18.36 -24.96
C ASP A 29 11.86 19.75 -24.51
N SER A 30 11.64 20.14 -23.26
CA SER A 30 12.15 21.41 -22.71
C SER A 30 13.65 21.42 -22.38
N GLY A 31 14.35 20.33 -22.62
CA GLY A 31 15.79 20.19 -22.39
C GLY A 31 16.10 19.59 -21.02
N THR A 32 16.45 20.40 -20.02
CA THR A 32 16.70 19.94 -18.65
C THR A 32 15.51 20.31 -17.77
N PRO A 33 14.54 19.41 -17.58
CA PRO A 33 13.39 19.71 -16.74
C PRO A 33 13.81 19.88 -15.27
N ASP A 34 13.16 20.80 -14.60
CA ASP A 34 13.25 20.96 -13.15
C ASP A 34 12.86 19.62 -12.48
N PRO A 35 13.73 19.02 -11.63
CA PRO A 35 13.47 17.72 -11.03
C PRO A 35 12.15 17.65 -10.25
N ASP A 36 11.77 18.72 -9.54
CA ASP A 36 10.52 18.77 -8.77
C ASP A 36 9.29 18.80 -9.69
N LYS A 37 9.38 19.48 -10.83
CA LYS A 37 8.29 19.48 -11.82
C LYS A 37 8.17 18.13 -12.51
N LEU A 38 9.29 17.49 -12.82
CA LEU A 38 9.28 16.16 -13.40
C LEU A 38 8.70 15.13 -12.44
N GLN A 39 9.14 15.14 -11.19
CA GLN A 39 8.62 14.25 -10.15
C GLN A 39 7.11 14.41 -9.97
N LYS A 40 6.64 15.65 -9.83
CA LYS A 40 5.21 15.94 -9.70
C LYS A 40 4.41 15.45 -10.91
N ALA A 41 4.92 15.65 -12.13
CA ALA A 41 4.23 15.21 -13.34
C ALA A 41 4.17 13.68 -13.43
N LEU A 42 5.24 12.97 -13.02
CA LEU A 42 5.26 11.51 -12.95
C LEU A 42 4.24 10.98 -11.93
N GLU A 43 4.19 11.55 -10.74
CA GLU A 43 3.21 11.15 -9.71
C GLU A 43 1.78 11.42 -10.15
N GLN A 44 1.52 12.56 -10.81
CA GLN A 44 0.19 12.84 -11.36
C GLN A 44 -0.19 11.86 -12.46
N ALA A 45 0.73 11.50 -13.34
CA ALA A 45 0.49 10.48 -14.37
C ALA A 45 0.20 9.12 -13.71
N ALA A 46 1.01 8.69 -12.76
CA ALA A 46 0.81 7.44 -12.02
C ALA A 46 -0.59 7.40 -11.37
N ALA A 47 -0.97 8.44 -10.61
CA ALA A 47 -2.28 8.51 -9.96
C ALA A 47 -3.44 8.43 -10.95
N GLN A 48 -3.33 9.05 -12.14
CA GLN A 48 -4.39 8.97 -13.17
C GLN A 48 -4.49 7.57 -13.78
N PHE A 49 -3.36 6.90 -14.05
CA PHE A 49 -3.38 5.51 -14.54
C PHE A 49 -3.91 4.55 -13.49
N GLU A 50 -3.54 4.72 -12.22
CA GLU A 50 -4.06 3.93 -11.11
C GLU A 50 -5.57 4.08 -10.97
N SER A 51 -6.09 5.31 -11.01
CA SER A 51 -7.53 5.57 -10.95
C SER A 51 -8.28 4.87 -12.10
N ALA A 52 -7.72 4.90 -13.31
CA ALA A 52 -8.31 4.19 -14.45
C ALA A 52 -8.25 2.66 -14.26
N ALA A 53 -7.14 2.13 -13.77
CA ALA A 53 -6.98 0.71 -13.52
C ALA A 53 -7.94 0.21 -12.41
N LEU A 54 -8.10 0.97 -11.33
CA LEU A 54 -9.05 0.65 -10.25
C LEU A 54 -10.50 0.62 -10.76
N GLU A 55 -10.87 1.59 -11.61
CA GLU A 55 -12.22 1.61 -12.18
C GLU A 55 -12.45 0.40 -13.10
N VAL A 56 -11.46 0.01 -13.91
CA VAL A 56 -11.55 -1.24 -14.70
C VAL A 56 -11.79 -2.45 -13.79
N ARG A 57 -11.08 -2.58 -12.69
CA ARG A 57 -11.27 -3.67 -11.73
C ARG A 57 -12.69 -3.68 -11.15
N LYS A 58 -13.18 -2.51 -10.69
CA LYS A 58 -14.56 -2.36 -10.19
C LYS A 58 -15.61 -2.76 -11.24
N LEU A 59 -15.38 -2.40 -12.51
CA LEU A 59 -16.26 -2.80 -13.60
C LEU A 59 -16.19 -4.31 -13.88
N CYS A 60 -15.01 -4.91 -13.84
CA CYS A 60 -14.86 -6.36 -13.95
C CYS A 60 -15.63 -7.08 -12.84
N GLU A 61 -15.55 -6.61 -11.59
CA GLU A 61 -16.30 -7.18 -10.47
C GLU A 61 -17.82 -7.01 -10.66
N ARG A 62 -18.28 -5.82 -11.08
CA ARG A 62 -19.71 -5.50 -11.26
C ARG A 62 -20.36 -6.24 -12.39
N TYR A 63 -19.62 -6.46 -13.49
CA TYR A 63 -20.17 -7.03 -14.74
C TYR A 63 -19.67 -8.44 -15.04
N SER A 64 -18.89 -9.06 -14.15
CA SER A 64 -18.56 -10.48 -14.29
C SER A 64 -19.85 -11.28 -14.09
N THR A 65 -20.30 -11.96 -15.12
CA THR A 65 -21.43 -12.90 -15.03
C THR A 65 -20.97 -14.12 -14.28
N GLY A 66 -21.25 -14.14 -12.98
CA GLY A 66 -20.88 -15.27 -12.11
C GLY A 66 -21.66 -16.54 -12.46
N THR A 67 -21.11 -17.34 -13.35
CA THR A 67 -21.45 -18.77 -13.49
C THR A 67 -20.42 -19.61 -12.74
N GLY A 68 -20.22 -19.31 -11.49
CA GLY A 68 -19.30 -20.06 -10.63
C GLY A 68 -19.50 -19.65 -9.20
N GLY A 69 -19.76 -20.62 -8.36
CA GLY A 69 -20.01 -20.41 -6.94
C GLY A 69 -18.96 -19.59 -6.24
N TYR A 70 -19.32 -19.09 -5.10
CA TYR A 70 -18.52 -18.35 -4.13
C TYR A 70 -17.00 -18.45 -4.36
N GLY A 71 -16.35 -17.37 -4.78
CA GLY A 71 -14.93 -17.22 -4.61
C GLY A 71 -14.04 -16.99 -5.81
N SER A 72 -14.53 -16.98 -7.04
CA SER A 72 -13.65 -16.70 -8.20
C SER A 72 -13.73 -15.24 -8.61
N ARG A 73 -12.98 -14.36 -7.93
CA ARG A 73 -12.62 -13.06 -8.51
C ARG A 73 -11.84 -13.32 -9.81
N PRO A 74 -12.11 -12.59 -10.91
CA PRO A 74 -11.24 -12.68 -12.07
C PRO A 74 -9.84 -12.22 -11.65
N VAL A 75 -8.93 -13.15 -11.53
CA VAL A 75 -7.51 -12.88 -11.31
C VAL A 75 -7.00 -12.23 -12.59
N LEU A 76 -6.75 -10.94 -12.57
CA LEU A 76 -5.99 -10.27 -13.62
C LEU A 76 -4.52 -10.73 -13.49
N PRO A 77 -3.97 -11.47 -14.47
CA PRO A 77 -2.82 -12.36 -14.26
C PRO A 77 -1.50 -11.69 -13.91
N HIS A 78 -1.33 -10.40 -13.81
CA HIS A 78 0.00 -9.80 -13.67
C HIS A 78 0.14 -8.58 -12.76
N MET A 79 -0.84 -8.26 -11.90
CA MET A 79 -0.70 -7.11 -11.00
C MET A 79 -1.31 -7.34 -9.60
N GLU A 80 -1.29 -8.55 -9.10
CA GLU A 80 -1.58 -8.74 -7.68
C GLU A 80 -0.32 -8.43 -6.89
N ILE A 81 -0.34 -7.31 -6.19
CA ILE A 81 0.54 -7.19 -5.04
C ILE A 81 0.06 -8.24 -4.07
N ALA A 82 0.85 -9.31 -3.98
CA ALA A 82 0.58 -10.37 -3.04
C ALA A 82 0.92 -9.85 -1.64
N GLY A 83 0.10 -10.23 -0.69
CA GLY A 83 0.30 -9.90 0.70
C GLY A 83 -0.46 -10.87 1.57
N SER A 84 -0.16 -10.85 2.85
CA SER A 84 -0.87 -11.62 3.87
C SER A 84 -1.18 -10.74 5.07
N VAL A 85 -2.20 -11.12 5.82
CA VAL A 85 -2.56 -10.50 7.10
C VAL A 85 -2.58 -11.60 8.14
N GLU A 86 -1.95 -11.34 9.27
CA GLU A 86 -1.93 -12.25 10.41
C GLU A 86 -1.96 -11.47 11.73
N LEU A 87 -2.35 -12.13 12.81
CA LEU A 87 -2.17 -11.62 14.16
C LEU A 87 -0.95 -12.30 14.78
N LEU A 88 0.03 -11.50 15.13
CA LEU A 88 1.17 -11.93 15.92
C LEU A 88 0.81 -11.97 17.41
N GLY A 89 1.68 -12.50 18.24
CA GLY A 89 1.53 -12.43 19.69
C GLY A 89 1.18 -11.02 20.16
N TYR A 90 0.52 -10.89 21.31
CA TYR A 90 0.03 -9.60 21.86
C TYR A 90 -1.05 -8.92 21.00
N ASN A 91 -1.70 -9.62 20.09
CA ASN A 91 -2.76 -9.08 19.22
C ASN A 91 -2.25 -8.02 18.22
N TRP A 92 -0.97 -8.05 17.85
CA TRP A 92 -0.40 -7.16 16.83
C TRP A 92 -0.86 -7.57 15.45
N LEU A 93 -1.46 -6.65 14.70
CA LEU A 93 -1.84 -6.91 13.32
C LEU A 93 -0.63 -6.73 12.43
N HIS A 94 -0.30 -7.77 11.67
CA HIS A 94 0.84 -7.78 10.76
C HIS A 94 0.39 -8.00 9.32
N ILE A 95 0.85 -7.14 8.42
CA ILE A 95 0.59 -7.21 6.98
C ILE A 95 1.95 -7.31 6.28
N THR A 96 2.12 -8.34 5.47
CA THR A 96 3.29 -8.49 4.60
C THR A 96 2.89 -8.14 3.17
N LEU A 97 3.71 -7.34 2.50
CA LEU A 97 3.60 -7.05 1.07
C LEU A 97 4.87 -7.55 0.36
N ASN A 98 4.72 -8.16 -0.81
CA ASN A 98 5.82 -8.59 -1.67
C ASN A 98 6.38 -7.45 -2.55
N THR A 99 6.23 -6.23 -2.12
CA THR A 99 6.70 -5.02 -2.78
C THR A 99 7.06 -3.96 -1.77
N LEU A 100 7.94 -3.06 -2.14
CA LEU A 100 8.23 -1.87 -1.34
C LEU A 100 7.10 -0.86 -1.44
N LEU A 101 7.02 0.05 -0.47
CA LEU A 101 6.16 1.21 -0.60
C LEU A 101 6.63 2.08 -1.76
N PRO A 102 5.71 2.56 -2.60
CA PRO A 102 6.07 3.43 -3.70
C PRO A 102 6.64 4.75 -3.18
N HIS A 103 7.61 5.28 -3.91
CA HIS A 103 8.07 6.64 -3.69
C HIS A 103 6.97 7.62 -4.08
N CYS A 104 6.58 8.47 -3.14
CA CYS A 104 5.51 9.44 -3.37
C CYS A 104 5.77 10.71 -2.54
N ARG A 105 6.00 11.82 -3.24
CA ARG A 105 6.29 13.12 -2.61
C ARG A 105 5.04 13.97 -2.41
N PHE A 106 4.06 13.84 -3.30
CA PHE A 106 2.91 14.75 -3.34
C PHE A 106 1.57 14.07 -3.12
N GLN A 107 1.39 12.86 -3.62
CA GLN A 107 0.09 12.21 -3.62
C GLN A 107 0.18 10.73 -3.22
N PRO A 108 -0.47 10.34 -2.11
CA PRO A 108 -0.47 8.93 -1.70
C PRO A 108 -1.07 8.04 -2.79
N PRO A 109 -0.46 6.90 -3.10
CA PRO A 109 -0.96 5.99 -4.13
C PRO A 109 -2.25 5.29 -3.67
N GLU A 110 -3.33 5.47 -4.41
CA GLU A 110 -4.63 4.87 -4.09
C GLU A 110 -4.58 3.33 -4.14
N TRP A 111 -3.82 2.77 -5.09
CA TRP A 111 -3.68 1.33 -5.23
C TRP A 111 -3.16 0.64 -3.96
N LEU A 112 -2.27 1.29 -3.21
CA LEU A 112 -1.74 0.75 -1.97
C LEU A 112 -2.82 0.70 -0.88
N SER A 113 -3.60 1.78 -0.73
CA SER A 113 -4.73 1.80 0.19
C SER A 113 -5.76 0.72 -0.15
N ASP A 114 -6.07 0.54 -1.44
CA ASP A 114 -7.03 -0.47 -1.90
C ASP A 114 -6.49 -1.90 -1.70
N THR A 115 -5.20 -2.11 -1.92
CA THR A 115 -4.55 -3.40 -1.64
C THR A 115 -4.67 -3.76 -0.15
N ILE A 116 -4.35 -2.82 0.74
CA ILE A 116 -4.43 -3.05 2.19
C ILE A 116 -5.89 -3.33 2.60
N ARG A 117 -6.85 -2.53 2.11
CA ARG A 117 -8.28 -2.78 2.40
C ARG A 117 -8.72 -4.16 1.94
N ARG A 118 -8.34 -4.56 0.72
CA ARG A 118 -8.64 -5.90 0.19
C ARG A 118 -8.07 -7.01 1.07
N LEU A 119 -6.82 -6.91 1.48
CA LEU A 119 -6.19 -7.90 2.36
C LEU A 119 -6.91 -8.00 3.70
N LEU A 120 -7.32 -6.88 4.28
CA LEU A 120 -8.12 -6.87 5.52
C LEU A 120 -9.51 -7.48 5.31
N ASP A 121 -10.17 -7.21 4.17
CA ASP A 121 -11.46 -7.81 3.82
C ASP A 121 -11.35 -9.33 3.66
N GLU A 122 -10.28 -9.80 3.02
CA GLU A 122 -10.00 -11.23 2.84
C GLU A 122 -9.73 -11.92 4.18
N TYR A 123 -9.03 -11.24 5.11
CA TYR A 123 -8.78 -11.75 6.45
C TYR A 123 -10.09 -11.90 7.25
N GLU A 124 -11.00 -10.91 7.20
CA GLU A 124 -12.31 -11.01 7.84
C GLU A 124 -13.21 -12.05 7.16
N ALA A 125 -13.16 -12.19 5.84
CA ALA A 125 -13.93 -13.20 5.10
C ALA A 125 -13.54 -14.64 5.48
N GLN A 126 -12.32 -14.85 6.00
CA GLN A 126 -11.89 -16.13 6.57
C GLN A 126 -12.42 -16.38 7.99
N GLY A 127 -13.24 -15.46 8.53
CA GLY A 127 -13.80 -15.55 9.87
C GLY A 127 -12.87 -15.00 10.96
N CYS A 128 -11.75 -14.39 10.59
CA CYS A 128 -10.81 -13.79 11.52
C CYS A 128 -11.29 -12.42 11.99
N LYS A 129 -10.98 -12.06 13.23
CA LYS A 129 -11.38 -10.79 13.83
C LYS A 129 -10.24 -9.79 13.75
N LEU A 130 -10.50 -8.62 13.20
CA LEU A 130 -9.54 -7.52 13.22
C LEU A 130 -9.49 -6.85 14.60
N PRO A 131 -8.30 -6.50 15.10
CA PRO A 131 -8.17 -5.71 16.31
C PRO A 131 -8.58 -4.26 16.07
N PHE A 132 -8.90 -3.55 17.14
CA PHE A 132 -9.13 -2.11 17.13
C PHE A 132 -8.32 -1.46 18.22
N PHE A 133 -7.53 -0.44 17.88
CA PHE A 133 -6.63 0.24 18.79
C PHE A 133 -7.09 1.69 18.98
N ASN A 134 -7.30 2.12 20.21
CA ASN A 134 -7.61 3.53 20.52
C ASN A 134 -6.38 4.43 20.32
N ARG A 135 -5.20 3.90 20.61
CA ARG A 135 -3.89 4.51 20.34
C ARG A 135 -2.97 3.44 19.79
N ALA A 136 -2.40 3.68 18.64
CA ALA A 136 -1.60 2.69 17.94
C ALA A 136 -0.20 3.20 17.60
N LEU A 137 0.72 2.27 17.46
CA LEU A 137 1.97 2.46 16.73
C LEU A 137 1.86 1.71 15.40
N LEU A 138 2.02 2.43 14.30
CA LEU A 138 2.18 1.87 12.97
C LEU A 138 3.68 1.78 12.69
N VAL A 139 4.19 0.57 12.54
CA VAL A 139 5.56 0.31 12.13
C VAL A 139 5.55 -0.16 10.68
N ILE A 140 6.34 0.49 9.85
CA ILE A 140 6.58 0.09 8.46
C ILE A 140 8.06 -0.23 8.35
N ASP A 141 8.36 -1.47 7.99
CA ASP A 141 9.70 -2.01 7.91
C ASP A 141 9.95 -2.56 6.51
N GLU A 142 10.84 -1.91 5.77
CA GLU A 142 11.14 -2.26 4.38
C GLU A 142 12.49 -2.97 4.29
N PHE A 143 12.49 -4.07 3.56
CA PHE A 143 13.66 -4.87 3.24
C PHE A 143 13.95 -4.75 1.78
N THR A 144 15.17 -4.35 1.41
CA THR A 144 15.50 -4.09 0.01
C THR A 144 16.99 -4.24 -0.27
N GLY A 145 17.31 -4.73 -1.47
CA GLY A 145 18.67 -4.72 -2.01
C GLY A 145 19.06 -3.43 -2.74
N ILE A 146 18.21 -2.40 -2.70
CA ILE A 146 18.46 -1.12 -3.38
C ILE A 146 19.64 -0.39 -2.71
N GLN A 147 20.64 -0.02 -3.51
CA GLN A 147 21.84 0.66 -3.03
C GLN A 147 22.14 1.94 -3.82
N GLY A 148 22.95 2.82 -3.22
CA GLY A 148 23.49 3.99 -3.88
C GLY A 148 22.45 5.10 -4.14
N ARG A 149 22.39 5.61 -5.37
CA ARG A 149 21.55 6.75 -5.76
C ARG A 149 20.05 6.45 -5.81
N HIS A 150 19.66 5.19 -5.62
CA HIS A 150 18.28 4.74 -5.62
C HIS A 150 17.70 4.60 -4.20
N ILE A 151 18.46 4.97 -3.17
CA ILE A 151 17.96 5.08 -1.81
C ILE A 151 17.15 6.38 -1.70
N PHE A 152 15.90 6.26 -1.33
CA PHE A 152 14.98 7.38 -1.17
C PHE A 152 14.83 7.77 0.30
N ASP A 153 14.50 9.04 0.53
CA ASP A 153 14.17 9.53 1.86
C ASP A 153 12.88 8.86 2.37
N GLN A 154 12.87 8.47 3.62
CA GLN A 154 11.77 7.74 4.26
C GLN A 154 10.45 8.54 4.25
N ASP A 155 10.51 9.85 4.38
CA ASP A 155 9.35 10.75 4.37
C ASP A 155 8.67 10.86 3.00
N ASN A 156 9.38 10.49 1.94
CA ASN A 156 8.86 10.45 0.56
C ASN A 156 8.27 9.08 0.16
N LYS A 157 8.02 8.20 1.12
CA LYS A 157 7.37 6.91 0.91
C LYS A 157 5.85 6.98 1.05
N GLY A 158 5.15 6.04 0.43
CA GLY A 158 3.68 5.98 0.42
C GLY A 158 3.01 5.60 1.74
N TRP A 159 3.66 5.79 2.90
CA TRP A 159 3.14 5.42 4.21
C TRP A 159 1.78 6.06 4.54
N LYS A 160 1.51 7.23 3.99
CA LYS A 160 0.21 7.90 4.18
C LYS A 160 -0.96 7.12 3.57
N ALA A 161 -0.71 6.36 2.50
CA ALA A 161 -1.72 5.46 1.94
C ALA A 161 -2.06 4.32 2.91
N VAL A 162 -1.05 3.84 3.66
CA VAL A 162 -1.24 2.83 4.71
C VAL A 162 -2.13 3.37 5.82
N SER A 163 -1.80 4.54 6.39
CA SER A 163 -2.60 5.14 7.45
C SER A 163 -4.04 5.43 7.01
N ASN A 164 -4.23 5.89 5.77
CA ASN A 164 -5.56 6.11 5.19
C ASN A 164 -6.37 4.82 5.02
N ALA A 165 -5.71 3.68 4.79
CA ALA A 165 -6.39 2.40 4.63
C ALA A 165 -6.92 1.83 5.96
N ILE A 166 -6.24 2.09 7.06
CA ILE A 166 -6.57 1.56 8.40
C ILE A 166 -7.46 2.49 9.23
N LYS A 167 -7.52 3.77 8.88
CA LYS A 167 -8.32 4.78 9.53
C LYS A 167 -9.82 4.42 9.52
N GLY A 168 -10.48 4.59 10.66
CA GLY A 168 -11.91 4.26 10.84
C GLY A 168 -12.22 2.77 10.91
N ARG A 169 -11.22 1.89 10.70
CA ARG A 169 -11.39 0.44 10.73
C ARG A 169 -10.57 -0.23 11.84
N LEU A 170 -9.30 0.12 11.96
CA LEU A 170 -8.38 -0.42 12.96
C LEU A 170 -8.00 0.62 14.03
N ILE A 171 -8.11 1.90 13.70
CA ILE A 171 -7.87 3.06 14.56
C ILE A 171 -8.98 4.10 14.34
N PRO A 172 -9.30 4.95 15.34
CA PRO A 172 -10.32 5.99 15.17
C PRO A 172 -9.95 7.01 14.10
N ASP A 173 -8.73 7.54 14.17
CA ASP A 173 -8.18 8.52 13.25
C ASP A 173 -6.66 8.34 13.11
N ASP A 174 -6.06 8.98 12.13
CA ASP A 174 -4.62 9.00 11.90
C ASP A 174 -3.95 10.31 12.39
N ASP A 175 -4.57 10.96 13.39
CA ASP A 175 -4.02 12.16 14.02
C ASP A 175 -2.87 11.87 14.99
N GLN A 176 -2.16 12.95 15.39
CA GLN A 176 -0.98 12.87 16.26
C GLN A 176 -1.23 12.31 17.67
N HIS A 177 -2.49 12.24 18.12
CA HIS A 177 -2.84 11.71 19.44
C HIS A 177 -3.23 10.23 19.38
N THR A 178 -3.60 9.75 18.21
CA THR A 178 -4.09 8.40 17.96
C THR A 178 -3.02 7.50 17.37
N LEU A 179 -2.21 8.02 16.43
CA LEU A 179 -1.28 7.20 15.65
C LEU A 179 0.16 7.69 15.81
N GLY A 180 1.01 6.84 16.40
CA GLY A 180 2.47 6.92 16.29
C GLY A 180 2.93 6.26 15.00
N LEU A 181 4.04 6.71 14.44
CA LEU A 181 4.62 6.16 13.21
C LEU A 181 6.11 5.85 13.42
N ALA A 182 6.53 4.66 13.00
CA ALA A 182 7.93 4.28 12.88
C ALA A 182 8.19 3.77 11.45
N LEU A 183 9.19 4.35 10.80
CA LEU A 183 9.65 3.96 9.47
C LEU A 183 11.04 3.36 9.62
N LEU A 184 11.17 2.09 9.29
CA LEU A 184 12.40 1.31 9.41
C LEU A 184 12.79 0.77 8.04
N SER A 185 14.07 0.46 7.86
CA SER A 185 14.53 -0.24 6.67
C SER A 185 15.81 -1.00 6.95
N ALA A 186 15.98 -2.13 6.28
CA ALA A 186 17.19 -2.95 6.34
C ALA A 186 17.57 -3.48 4.96
N GLU A 187 18.86 -3.78 4.78
CA GLU A 187 19.33 -4.42 3.55
C GLU A 187 18.85 -5.88 3.49
N SER A 188 18.36 -6.29 2.32
CA SER A 188 17.94 -7.67 2.05
C SER A 188 18.11 -8.00 0.58
N GLU A 189 18.25 -9.27 0.24
CA GLU A 189 18.27 -9.74 -1.14
C GLU A 189 16.90 -9.68 -1.84
N LEU A 190 15.81 -9.68 -1.05
CA LEU A 190 14.44 -9.67 -1.53
C LEU A 190 13.73 -8.41 -1.05
N ASP A 191 13.01 -7.78 -1.96
CA ASP A 191 12.15 -6.65 -1.63
C ASP A 191 10.90 -7.14 -0.88
N ALA A 192 10.66 -6.58 0.30
CA ALA A 192 9.49 -6.84 1.11
C ALA A 192 9.14 -5.62 1.96
N CYS A 193 7.87 -5.46 2.27
CA CYS A 193 7.41 -4.45 3.21
C CYS A 193 6.54 -5.12 4.27
N HIS A 194 6.93 -4.96 5.53
CA HIS A 194 6.21 -5.44 6.70
C HIS A 194 5.55 -4.26 7.39
N ILE A 195 4.26 -4.35 7.58
CA ILE A 195 3.44 -3.30 8.20
C ILE A 195 2.85 -3.90 9.47
N THR A 196 3.26 -3.41 10.63
CA THR A 196 2.75 -3.87 11.92
C THR A 196 1.98 -2.76 12.61
N LEU A 197 0.75 -3.04 13.02
CA LEU A 197 -0.07 -2.16 13.84
C LEU A 197 -0.25 -2.79 15.21
N LEU A 198 0.12 -2.05 16.25
CA LEU A 198 0.07 -2.51 17.63
C LEU A 198 -0.44 -1.42 18.57
N ASP A 199 -0.87 -1.81 19.76
CA ASP A 199 -1.18 -0.81 20.79
C ASP A 199 0.07 -0.01 21.13
N LEU A 200 -0.07 1.31 21.30
CA LEU A 200 1.08 2.17 21.58
C LEU A 200 1.79 1.79 22.90
N SER A 201 1.08 1.17 23.85
CA SER A 201 1.69 0.67 25.10
C SER A 201 2.69 -0.48 24.88
N ASP A 202 2.56 -1.23 23.78
CA ASP A 202 3.42 -2.36 23.44
C ASP A 202 4.68 -1.93 22.66
N ALA A 203 4.84 -0.64 22.38
CA ALA A 203 5.95 -0.13 21.56
C ALA A 203 7.33 -0.54 22.12
N ALA A 204 7.49 -0.52 23.44
CA ALA A 204 8.75 -0.92 24.08
C ALA A 204 9.06 -2.40 23.84
N ASP A 205 8.06 -3.26 23.95
CA ASP A 205 8.20 -4.71 23.73
C ASP A 205 8.50 -4.98 22.25
N PHE A 206 7.78 -4.32 21.34
CA PHE A 206 8.05 -4.44 19.91
C PHE A 206 9.53 -4.13 19.61
N PHE A 207 10.03 -2.97 20.04
CA PHE A 207 11.41 -2.60 19.77
C PHE A 207 12.45 -3.45 20.54
N ALA A 208 12.10 -3.99 21.70
CA ALA A 208 12.96 -4.93 22.39
C ALA A 208 13.16 -6.25 21.62
N PHE A 209 12.11 -6.75 20.99
CA PHE A 209 12.17 -7.92 20.11
C PHE A 209 12.82 -7.61 18.77
N HIS A 210 12.62 -6.40 18.25
CA HIS A 210 13.13 -5.96 16.94
C HIS A 210 14.58 -5.47 16.98
N SER A 211 15.12 -5.07 18.13
CA SER A 211 16.39 -4.37 18.30
C SER A 211 17.61 -5.27 18.49
N GLY A 212 17.55 -6.44 17.98
CA GLY A 212 18.70 -7.29 17.98
C GLY A 212 19.34 -7.41 16.64
N ASP A 213 20.09 -8.10 16.16
CA ASP A 213 20.61 -8.29 14.81
C ASP A 213 19.46 -8.38 13.82
N TYR A 214 19.52 -7.54 12.79
CA TYR A 214 18.58 -7.57 11.64
C TYR A 214 18.65 -8.89 10.82
N GLU A 215 18.80 -10.00 11.45
CA GLU A 215 18.44 -11.28 10.88
C GLU A 215 16.90 -11.41 10.88
N VAL A 216 16.31 -10.51 10.16
CA VAL A 216 14.89 -10.30 9.96
C VAL A 216 14.12 -11.55 9.56
N LYS A 217 14.78 -12.51 8.94
CA LYS A 217 14.22 -13.83 8.65
C LYS A 217 13.67 -14.52 9.91
N HIS A 218 14.18 -14.21 11.09
CA HIS A 218 13.72 -14.82 12.34
C HIS A 218 12.59 -14.07 13.04
N PHE A 219 12.52 -12.74 12.91
CA PHE A 219 11.45 -11.96 13.54
C PHE A 219 10.08 -12.24 12.90
N TYR A 220 10.03 -12.25 11.56
CA TYR A 220 8.78 -12.43 10.82
C TYR A 220 8.54 -13.87 10.33
N SER A 221 9.53 -14.73 10.29
CA SER A 221 9.39 -16.15 9.86
C SER A 221 9.46 -17.18 10.99
N GLY A 222 9.85 -16.76 12.19
CA GLY A 222 9.93 -17.65 13.34
C GLY A 222 8.58 -17.81 13.99
N GLY A 223 7.99 -18.99 13.89
CA GLY A 223 6.83 -19.32 14.68
C GLY A 223 7.13 -19.06 16.17
N TRP A 224 6.31 -18.27 16.79
CA TRP A 224 6.23 -18.09 18.22
C TRP A 224 5.75 -19.41 18.83
N SER A 225 6.67 -20.29 19.22
CA SER A 225 6.36 -21.52 19.94
C SER A 225 6.34 -21.28 21.43
#